data_617fcd2023ac57fdf55e966beccb9c5a
#
_entry.id   617fcd2023ac57fdf55e966beccb9c5a
#
_cell.length_a   1.000
_cell.length_b   1.000
_cell.length_c   1.000
_cell.angle_alpha   90.00
_cell.angle_beta   90.00
_cell.angle_gamma   90.00
#
_symmetry.space_group_name_H-M   'P 1'
#
loop_
_entity.id
_entity.type
_entity.pdbx_description
1 polymer ?
#
loop_
_entity_poly.entity_id
_entity_poly.type
_entity_poly.pdbx_seq_one_letter_code
_entity_poly.pdbx_strand_id
1 'polypeptide(L)'
;RCCSSAASDVYKRQIRFRENWYSLLLASMSELELKEEQVPLYEEILELYPKKKYFVNLAGLYNDLDRQRDYTALLKTAYTKQLLDKKGEFQSLAQMLMSSGNPYWAAEVVLTGMTSVPGLRVVDQECLMSKVLDDDGNLKTDNKGIAIEELVCTDIYGPAFVKAGSKDALDPKATPVLAEDKQNLSILAGALRAAQERKAAIDVFEKLAKVTNDGEAFIAMGNLYYQEDEIEKSIDAINKGLKKGNLKNPGFAQLTLGQALFELQRFDEARDIFTKASASKKDSVKKSARAWLKYTDNEQERVKNLNIRRESIS
;
A
#
# COMPACT_ATOMS: atom_id res chain seq x y z
N ARG A 1 37.60 -19.50 26.89
CA ARG A 1 36.15 -19.18 27.04
C ARG A 1 35.36 -19.14 25.72
N CYS A 2 35.94 -19.51 24.57
CA CYS A 2 35.24 -19.50 23.26
C CYS A 2 34.62 -20.85 22.83
N CYS A 3 34.88 -21.96 23.54
CA CYS A 3 34.39 -23.30 23.13
C CYS A 3 33.03 -23.71 23.71
N SER A 4 32.49 -22.95 24.70
CA SER A 4 31.23 -23.35 25.35
C SER A 4 29.97 -22.90 24.57
N SER A 5 30.05 -21.88 23.73
CA SER A 5 28.88 -21.39 22.95
C SER A 5 28.57 -22.27 21.73
N ALA A 6 29.63 -22.72 21.03
CA ALA A 6 29.48 -23.59 19.86
C ALA A 6 28.94 -24.98 20.21
N ALA A 7 29.38 -25.56 21.35
CA ALA A 7 28.86 -26.82 21.83
C ALA A 7 27.40 -26.74 22.29
N SER A 8 26.99 -25.61 22.89
CA SER A 8 25.60 -25.36 23.26
C SER A 8 24.70 -25.20 22.02
N ASP A 9 25.19 -24.54 20.95
CA ASP A 9 24.44 -24.39 19.70
C ASP A 9 24.30 -25.68 18.91
N VAL A 10 25.34 -26.55 18.94
CA VAL A 10 25.28 -27.89 18.34
C VAL A 10 24.31 -28.77 19.09
N TYR A 11 24.29 -28.72 20.44
CA TYR A 11 23.36 -29.47 21.26
C TYR A 11 21.90 -29.04 21.10
N LYS A 12 21.65 -27.72 20.97
CA LYS A 12 20.31 -27.19 20.64
C LYS A 12 19.82 -27.59 19.24
N ARG A 13 20.73 -27.84 18.30
CA ARG A 13 20.36 -28.31 16.95
C ARG A 13 20.02 -29.81 16.93
N GLN A 14 20.41 -30.59 17.89
CA GLN A 14 20.18 -32.05 17.90
C GLN A 14 18.79 -32.48 18.43
N ILE A 15 18.08 -31.63 19.19
CA ILE A 15 16.71 -31.89 19.65
C ILE A 15 15.74 -30.92 18.96
N ARG A 16 15.58 -31.11 17.66
CA ARG A 16 14.42 -30.50 16.98
C ARG A 16 13.19 -31.31 17.32
N PHE A 17 12.30 -30.73 18.13
CA PHE A 17 10.99 -31.32 18.32
C PHE A 17 10.33 -31.55 16.95
N ARG A 18 9.80 -32.75 16.73
CA ARG A 18 9.04 -33.04 15.50
C ARG A 18 7.75 -32.23 15.51
N GLU A 19 7.32 -31.73 14.35
CA GLU A 19 6.10 -30.92 14.19
C GLU A 19 4.90 -31.52 14.93
N ASN A 20 4.78 -32.86 14.94
CA ASN A 20 3.68 -33.53 15.62
C ASN A 20 3.67 -33.33 17.16
N TRP A 21 4.82 -33.13 17.78
CA TRP A 21 4.92 -32.88 19.22
C TRP A 21 4.41 -31.50 19.59
N TYR A 22 4.76 -30.49 18.76
CA TYR A 22 4.19 -29.16 18.91
C TYR A 22 2.67 -29.17 18.74
N SER A 23 2.16 -29.90 17.75
CA SER A 23 0.72 -30.02 17.53
C SER A 23 -0.02 -30.68 18.70
N LEU A 24 0.57 -31.71 19.30
CA LEU A 24 0.00 -32.39 20.48
C LEU A 24 0.02 -31.47 21.73
N LEU A 25 1.14 -30.77 21.95
CA LEU A 25 1.26 -29.86 23.09
C LEU A 25 0.28 -28.69 22.96
N LEU A 26 0.18 -28.08 21.76
CA LEU A 26 -0.78 -27.03 21.49
C LEU A 26 -2.23 -27.48 21.66
N ALA A 27 -2.58 -28.69 21.25
CA ALA A 27 -3.91 -29.26 21.47
C ALA A 27 -4.22 -29.39 22.97
N SER A 28 -3.29 -29.93 23.77
CA SER A 28 -3.44 -30.06 25.22
C SER A 28 -3.58 -28.67 25.90
N MET A 29 -2.79 -27.70 25.49
CA MET A 29 -2.88 -26.32 26.02
C MET A 29 -4.21 -25.67 25.62
N SER A 30 -4.74 -25.98 24.45
CA SER A 30 -6.04 -25.45 23.99
C SER A 30 -7.19 -25.99 24.83
N GLU A 31 -7.17 -27.30 25.19
CA GLU A 31 -8.15 -27.91 26.08
C GLU A 31 -8.10 -27.33 27.51
N LEU A 32 -6.94 -26.88 27.94
CA LEU A 32 -6.72 -26.24 29.26
C LEU A 32 -6.95 -24.72 29.21
N GLU A 33 -7.36 -24.16 28.07
CA GLU A 33 -7.58 -22.71 27.83
C GLU A 33 -6.36 -21.82 28.13
N LEU A 34 -5.14 -22.38 28.05
CA LEU A 34 -3.87 -21.69 28.32
C LEU A 34 -3.44 -20.85 27.09
N LYS A 35 -4.20 -19.78 26.77
CA LYS A 35 -4.00 -19.00 25.56
C LYS A 35 -2.67 -18.25 25.55
N GLU A 36 -2.26 -17.65 26.67
CA GLU A 36 -1.01 -16.89 26.74
C GLU A 36 0.22 -17.76 26.57
N GLU A 37 0.19 -18.99 27.14
CA GLU A 37 1.29 -19.95 27.07
C GLU A 37 1.42 -20.60 25.69
N GLN A 38 0.34 -20.62 24.89
CA GLN A 38 0.39 -21.09 23.50
C GLN A 38 1.17 -20.13 22.59
N VAL A 39 1.20 -18.82 22.89
CA VAL A 39 1.82 -17.80 22.04
C VAL A 39 3.30 -18.11 21.76
N PRO A 40 4.19 -18.24 22.76
CA PRO A 40 5.60 -18.52 22.51
C PRO A 40 5.82 -19.84 21.76
N LEU A 41 4.96 -20.82 21.96
CA LEU A 41 5.05 -22.11 21.28
C LEU A 41 4.67 -21.98 19.78
N TYR A 42 3.66 -21.17 19.47
CA TYR A 42 3.33 -20.86 18.07
C TYR A 42 4.40 -20.01 17.39
N GLU A 43 5.05 -19.07 18.10
CA GLU A 43 6.17 -18.29 17.58
C GLU A 43 7.35 -19.21 17.23
N GLU A 44 7.72 -20.14 18.12
CA GLU A 44 8.79 -21.12 17.88
C GLU A 44 8.48 -22.07 16.71
N ILE A 45 7.25 -22.60 16.65
CA ILE A 45 6.87 -23.50 15.55
C ILE A 45 6.84 -22.79 14.20
N LEU A 46 6.53 -21.48 14.16
CA LEU A 46 6.56 -20.69 12.94
C LEU A 46 7.96 -20.42 12.42
N GLU A 47 8.95 -20.30 13.29
CA GLU A 47 10.36 -20.22 12.89
C GLU A 47 10.85 -21.53 12.27
N LEU A 48 10.45 -22.67 12.84
CA LEU A 48 10.87 -24.00 12.39
C LEU A 48 10.05 -24.51 11.19
N TYR A 49 8.75 -24.24 11.20
CA TYR A 49 7.75 -24.75 10.24
C TYR A 49 6.81 -23.62 9.81
N PRO A 50 7.22 -22.71 8.89
CA PRO A 50 6.43 -21.54 8.49
C PRO A 50 5.23 -21.95 7.62
N LYS A 51 4.26 -22.66 8.22
CA LYS A 51 3.03 -23.11 7.56
C LYS A 51 1.88 -22.19 7.88
N LYS A 52 1.03 -21.92 6.87
CA LYS A 52 -0.13 -21.01 6.99
C LYS A 52 -1.02 -21.33 8.20
N LYS A 53 -1.27 -22.62 8.49
CA LYS A 53 -2.13 -23.02 9.63
C LYS A 53 -1.67 -22.42 10.96
N TYR A 54 -0.36 -22.34 11.22
CA TYR A 54 0.19 -21.78 12.45
C TYR A 54 0.07 -20.25 12.50
N PHE A 55 0.24 -19.57 11.36
CA PHE A 55 -0.02 -18.14 11.26
C PHE A 55 -1.48 -17.80 11.59
N VAL A 56 -2.42 -18.58 11.05
CA VAL A 56 -3.86 -18.35 11.30
C VAL A 56 -4.20 -18.54 12.79
N ASN A 57 -3.67 -19.60 13.40
CA ASN A 57 -3.93 -19.89 14.83
C ASN A 57 -3.31 -18.82 15.72
N LEU A 58 -2.04 -18.44 15.49
CA LEU A 58 -1.38 -17.38 16.26
C LEU A 58 -2.08 -16.03 16.06
N ALA A 59 -2.54 -15.73 14.84
CA ALA A 59 -3.33 -14.54 14.57
C ALA A 59 -4.62 -14.51 15.38
N GLY A 60 -5.31 -15.65 15.49
CA GLY A 60 -6.50 -15.79 16.34
C GLY A 60 -6.17 -15.53 17.82
N LEU A 61 -5.09 -16.11 18.34
CA LEU A 61 -4.65 -15.89 19.72
C LEU A 61 -4.32 -14.42 20.00
N TYR A 62 -3.56 -13.75 19.12
CA TYR A 62 -3.25 -12.33 19.30
C TYR A 62 -4.52 -11.46 19.31
N ASN A 63 -5.49 -11.79 18.47
CA ASN A 63 -6.78 -11.08 18.45
C ASN A 63 -7.56 -11.35 19.76
N ASP A 64 -7.62 -12.58 20.24
CA ASP A 64 -8.30 -12.96 21.49
C ASP A 64 -7.66 -12.30 22.72
N LEU A 65 -6.34 -12.10 22.70
CA LEU A 65 -5.56 -11.46 23.78
C LEU A 65 -5.44 -9.93 23.61
N ASP A 66 -6.15 -9.32 22.64
CA ASP A 66 -6.09 -7.88 22.29
C ASP A 66 -4.67 -7.36 21.98
N ARG A 67 -3.78 -8.25 21.50
CA ARG A 67 -2.39 -7.94 21.14
C ARG A 67 -2.30 -7.41 19.70
N GLN A 68 -2.89 -6.27 19.39
CA GLN A 68 -3.04 -5.73 18.04
C GLN A 68 -1.69 -5.43 17.35
N ARG A 69 -0.65 -5.05 18.12
CA ARG A 69 0.69 -4.79 17.55
C ARG A 69 1.32 -6.08 17.05
N ASP A 70 1.24 -7.14 17.83
CA ASP A 70 1.82 -8.44 17.49
C ASP A 70 1.05 -9.08 16.32
N TYR A 71 -0.28 -8.94 16.32
CA TYR A 71 -1.12 -9.33 15.20
C TYR A 71 -0.70 -8.64 13.90
N THR A 72 -0.44 -7.32 13.93
CA THR A 72 0.01 -6.57 12.76
C THR A 72 1.40 -7.03 12.29
N ALA A 73 2.33 -7.25 13.22
CA ALA A 73 3.67 -7.77 12.92
C ALA A 73 3.60 -9.17 12.29
N LEU A 74 2.73 -10.02 12.81
CA LEU A 74 2.50 -11.37 12.30
C LEU A 74 1.95 -11.34 10.87
N LEU A 75 0.92 -10.53 10.60
CA LEU A 75 0.36 -10.37 9.25
C LEU A 75 1.40 -9.82 8.27
N LYS A 76 2.24 -8.88 8.70
CA LYS A 76 3.34 -8.36 7.89
C LYS A 76 4.35 -9.45 7.55
N THR A 77 4.70 -10.30 8.51
CA THR A 77 5.58 -11.46 8.31
C THR A 77 4.93 -12.48 7.36
N ALA A 78 3.63 -12.77 7.53
CA ALA A 78 2.89 -13.64 6.64
C ALA A 78 2.84 -13.08 5.21
N TYR A 79 2.70 -11.76 5.05
CA TYR A 79 2.76 -11.09 3.75
C TYR A 79 4.13 -11.27 3.09
N THR A 80 5.23 -10.99 3.79
CA THR A 80 6.58 -11.14 3.24
C THR A 80 6.92 -12.59 2.89
N LYS A 81 6.34 -13.56 3.60
CA LYS A 81 6.47 -15.01 3.32
C LYS A 81 5.43 -15.53 2.32
N GLN A 82 4.61 -14.67 1.72
CA GLN A 82 3.56 -15.01 0.74
C GLN A 82 2.51 -16.01 1.27
N LEU A 83 2.24 -15.98 2.54
CA LEU A 83 1.27 -16.86 3.18
C LEU A 83 -0.16 -16.27 3.18
N LEU A 84 -0.31 -14.99 2.79
CA LEU A 84 -1.63 -14.37 2.65
C LEU A 84 -2.24 -14.79 1.31
N ASP A 85 -3.43 -15.39 1.36
CA ASP A 85 -4.16 -15.85 0.18
C ASP A 85 -5.64 -15.45 0.18
N LYS A 86 -6.09 -14.73 1.23
CA LYS A 86 -7.49 -14.30 1.36
C LYS A 86 -7.62 -12.78 1.27
N LYS A 87 -8.65 -12.31 0.57
CA LYS A 87 -9.00 -10.90 0.45
C LYS A 87 -9.01 -10.19 1.79
N GLY A 88 -9.65 -10.76 2.82
CA GLY A 88 -9.75 -10.17 4.15
C GLY A 88 -8.39 -9.97 4.84
N GLU A 89 -7.43 -10.87 4.62
CA GLU A 89 -6.08 -10.77 5.21
C GLU A 89 -5.32 -9.55 4.67
N PHE A 90 -5.35 -9.33 3.34
CA PHE A 90 -4.76 -8.14 2.71
C PHE A 90 -5.44 -6.84 3.15
N GLN A 91 -6.78 -6.84 3.22
CA GLN A 91 -7.54 -5.66 3.64
C GLN A 91 -7.29 -5.33 5.11
N SER A 92 -7.26 -6.33 6.00
CA SER A 92 -6.96 -6.15 7.42
C SER A 92 -5.54 -5.60 7.62
N LEU A 93 -4.54 -6.18 6.95
CA LEU A 93 -3.17 -5.68 7.02
C LEU A 93 -3.06 -4.24 6.53
N ALA A 94 -3.68 -3.91 5.40
CA ALA A 94 -3.68 -2.55 4.87
C ALA A 94 -4.35 -1.55 5.84
N GLN A 95 -5.47 -1.92 6.45
CA GLN A 95 -6.17 -1.07 7.42
C GLN A 95 -5.36 -0.85 8.69
N MET A 96 -4.69 -1.90 9.21
CA MET A 96 -3.80 -1.78 10.37
C MET A 96 -2.59 -0.92 10.08
N LEU A 97 -1.98 -1.06 8.89
CA LEU A 97 -0.88 -0.21 8.47
C LEU A 97 -1.31 1.25 8.34
N MET A 98 -2.52 1.52 7.84
CA MET A 98 -3.09 2.86 7.82
C MET A 98 -3.26 3.45 9.23
N SER A 99 -3.84 2.69 10.15
CA SER A 99 -4.08 3.15 11.53
C SER A 99 -2.78 3.31 12.33
N SER A 100 -1.72 2.57 12.00
CA SER A 100 -0.39 2.70 12.60
C SER A 100 0.51 3.77 11.95
N GLY A 101 -0.04 4.59 11.03
CA GLY A 101 0.68 5.68 10.38
C GLY A 101 1.65 5.24 9.27
N ASN A 102 1.42 4.09 8.67
CA ASN A 102 2.21 3.54 7.57
C ASN A 102 1.41 3.44 6.26
N PRO A 103 0.89 4.55 5.71
CA PRO A 103 0.00 4.53 4.57
C PRO A 103 0.68 4.05 3.27
N TYR A 104 1.96 4.31 3.10
CA TYR A 104 2.72 3.82 1.95
C TYR A 104 2.72 2.29 1.90
N TRP A 105 3.05 1.64 3.01
CA TRP A 105 3.01 0.17 3.09
C TRP A 105 1.60 -0.40 2.93
N ALA A 106 0.58 0.33 3.41
CA ALA A 106 -0.81 -0.06 3.18
C ALA A 106 -1.17 -0.05 1.69
N ALA A 107 -0.75 0.99 0.95
CA ALA A 107 -0.94 1.07 -0.49
C ALA A 107 -0.22 -0.06 -1.22
N GLU A 108 1.03 -0.35 -0.85
CA GLU A 108 1.84 -1.42 -1.43
C GLU A 108 1.19 -2.80 -1.26
N VAL A 109 0.69 -3.10 -0.05
CA VAL A 109 -0.01 -4.36 0.24
C VAL A 109 -1.25 -4.52 -0.63
N VAL A 110 -2.08 -3.47 -0.76
CA VAL A 110 -3.29 -3.53 -1.58
C VAL A 110 -2.94 -3.65 -3.07
N LEU A 111 -1.98 -2.87 -3.55
CA LEU A 111 -1.52 -2.91 -4.94
C LEU A 111 -0.98 -4.30 -5.29
N THR A 112 -0.14 -4.87 -4.43
CA THR A 112 0.37 -6.23 -4.60
C THR A 112 -0.76 -7.25 -4.66
N GLY A 113 -1.73 -7.17 -3.75
CA GLY A 113 -2.91 -8.05 -3.76
C GLY A 113 -3.75 -7.93 -5.03
N MET A 114 -3.75 -6.75 -5.69
CA MET A 114 -4.51 -6.49 -6.93
C MET A 114 -3.75 -6.84 -8.22
N THR A 115 -2.43 -6.91 -8.19
CA THR A 115 -1.62 -7.03 -9.43
C THR A 115 -0.72 -8.25 -9.46
N SER A 116 -0.46 -8.86 -8.32
CA SER A 116 0.57 -9.87 -8.16
C SER A 116 0.02 -11.18 -7.61
N VAL A 117 0.78 -12.24 -7.85
CA VAL A 117 0.53 -13.61 -7.38
C VAL A 117 1.80 -14.16 -6.73
N PRO A 118 1.70 -15.20 -5.88
CA PRO A 118 2.89 -15.88 -5.34
C PRO A 118 3.80 -16.40 -6.44
N GLY A 119 5.09 -16.18 -6.30
CA GLY A 119 6.10 -16.57 -7.27
C GLY A 119 7.49 -16.70 -6.64
N LEU A 120 8.49 -16.81 -7.48
CA LEU A 120 9.89 -16.87 -7.08
C LEU A 120 10.68 -15.75 -7.76
N ARG A 121 11.62 -15.16 -7.01
CA ARG A 121 12.57 -14.16 -7.52
C ARG A 121 13.96 -14.47 -7.02
N VAL A 122 14.97 -14.15 -7.81
CA VAL A 122 16.35 -14.20 -7.36
C VAL A 122 16.52 -13.25 -6.17
N VAL A 123 16.92 -13.81 -5.03
CA VAL A 123 17.13 -13.08 -3.78
C VAL A 123 18.60 -12.97 -3.42
N ASP A 124 19.43 -13.90 -3.94
CA ASP A 124 20.86 -13.94 -3.73
C ASP A 124 21.54 -14.71 -4.87
N GLN A 125 22.86 -14.64 -4.94
CA GLN A 125 23.69 -15.42 -5.87
C GLN A 125 24.83 -16.07 -5.10
N GLU A 126 24.96 -17.37 -5.22
CA GLU A 126 26.12 -18.09 -4.73
C GLU A 126 27.13 -18.26 -5.87
N CYS A 127 28.29 -17.64 -5.72
CA CYS A 127 29.34 -17.68 -6.72
C CYS A 127 30.50 -18.53 -6.20
N LEU A 128 30.81 -19.59 -6.93
CA LEU A 128 31.90 -20.51 -6.61
C LEU A 128 32.88 -20.60 -7.78
N MET A 129 34.17 -20.70 -7.47
CA MET A 129 35.20 -21.01 -8.49
C MET A 129 35.02 -22.48 -8.91
N SER A 130 34.69 -22.68 -10.16
CA SER A 130 34.50 -24.01 -10.74
C SER A 130 35.56 -24.26 -11.81
N LYS A 131 36.08 -25.50 -11.86
CA LYS A 131 37.00 -25.92 -12.88
C LYS A 131 36.32 -26.02 -14.23
N VAL A 132 36.90 -25.43 -15.26
CA VAL A 132 36.35 -25.47 -16.62
C VAL A 132 36.66 -26.82 -17.25
N LEU A 133 35.64 -27.45 -17.84
CA LEU A 133 35.79 -28.68 -18.63
C LEU A 133 35.77 -28.33 -20.13
N ASP A 134 36.44 -29.13 -20.95
CA ASP A 134 36.31 -29.08 -22.39
C ASP A 134 35.05 -29.82 -22.87
N ASP A 135 34.83 -29.84 -24.18
CA ASP A 135 33.65 -30.47 -24.79
C ASP A 135 33.61 -32.01 -24.61
N ASP A 136 34.75 -32.62 -24.27
CA ASP A 136 34.90 -34.05 -23.98
C ASP A 136 34.80 -34.36 -22.47
N GLY A 137 34.60 -33.33 -21.62
CA GLY A 137 34.49 -33.45 -20.17
C GLY A 137 35.83 -33.51 -19.41
N ASN A 138 36.95 -33.20 -20.05
CA ASN A 138 38.24 -33.16 -19.40
C ASN A 138 38.53 -31.74 -18.85
N LEU A 139 39.40 -31.67 -17.81
CA LEU A 139 39.81 -30.40 -17.24
C LEU A 139 40.56 -29.54 -18.25
N LYS A 140 40.07 -28.34 -18.54
CA LYS A 140 40.87 -27.33 -19.28
C LYS A 140 42.03 -26.86 -18.42
N THR A 141 43.22 -26.84 -19.00
CA THR A 141 44.43 -26.35 -18.35
C THR A 141 45.02 -25.17 -19.13
N ASP A 142 45.73 -24.30 -18.43
CA ASP A 142 46.54 -23.25 -19.06
C ASP A 142 47.80 -23.82 -19.72
N ASN A 143 48.59 -22.95 -20.33
CA ASN A 143 49.86 -23.32 -20.97
C ASN A 143 50.91 -23.90 -20.02
N LYS A 144 50.66 -23.90 -18.71
CA LYS A 144 51.52 -24.47 -17.66
C LYS A 144 50.95 -25.74 -17.06
N GLY A 145 49.81 -26.24 -17.59
CA GLY A 145 49.14 -27.42 -17.09
C GLY A 145 48.30 -27.18 -15.83
N ILE A 146 48.03 -25.92 -15.47
CA ILE A 146 47.21 -25.56 -14.32
C ILE A 146 45.75 -25.52 -14.76
N ALA A 147 44.84 -26.15 -13.99
CA ALA A 147 43.41 -26.12 -14.27
C ALA A 147 42.87 -24.68 -14.33
N ILE A 148 42.16 -24.37 -15.39
CA ILE A 148 41.45 -23.09 -15.51
C ILE A 148 40.21 -23.14 -14.63
N GLU A 149 40.04 -22.14 -13.77
CA GLU A 149 38.86 -21.97 -12.93
C GLU A 149 38.11 -20.74 -13.38
N GLU A 150 36.80 -20.86 -13.46
CA GLU A 150 35.88 -19.78 -13.80
C GLU A 150 34.89 -19.57 -12.64
N LEU A 151 34.52 -18.29 -12.42
CA LEU A 151 33.53 -17.94 -11.43
C LEU A 151 32.12 -18.28 -11.96
N VAL A 152 31.53 -19.34 -11.42
CA VAL A 152 30.15 -19.75 -11.74
C VAL A 152 29.23 -19.29 -10.65
N CYS A 153 28.27 -18.43 -11.02
CA CYS A 153 27.25 -17.94 -10.11
C CYS A 153 25.92 -18.66 -10.34
N THR A 154 25.36 -19.18 -9.27
CA THR A 154 24.04 -19.83 -9.25
C THR A 154 23.05 -18.93 -8.54
N ASP A 155 21.95 -18.63 -9.20
CA ASP A 155 20.87 -17.83 -8.62
C ASP A 155 20.14 -18.58 -7.51
N ILE A 156 20.03 -17.95 -6.36
CA ILE A 156 19.23 -18.43 -5.23
C ILE A 156 17.85 -17.78 -5.32
N TYR A 157 16.83 -18.60 -5.52
CA TYR A 157 15.45 -18.14 -5.62
C TYR A 157 14.77 -18.16 -4.26
N GLY A 158 14.14 -17.05 -3.92
CA GLY A 158 13.30 -16.92 -2.73
C GLY A 158 11.86 -16.54 -3.08
N PRO A 159 10.93 -16.73 -2.14
CA PRO A 159 9.53 -16.39 -2.34
C PRO A 159 9.38 -14.88 -2.59
N ALA A 160 8.60 -14.50 -3.60
CA ALA A 160 8.27 -13.13 -3.96
C ALA A 160 6.87 -13.03 -4.56
N PHE A 161 6.19 -11.89 -4.37
CA PHE A 161 5.04 -11.58 -5.19
C PHE A 161 5.52 -11.11 -6.58
N VAL A 162 5.02 -11.75 -7.60
CA VAL A 162 5.38 -11.48 -9.00
C VAL A 162 4.13 -11.10 -9.79
N LYS A 163 4.32 -10.42 -10.91
CA LYS A 163 3.19 -10.01 -11.77
C LYS A 163 2.39 -11.25 -12.21
N ALA A 164 1.07 -11.18 -12.13
CA ALA A 164 0.19 -12.25 -12.61
C ALA A 164 0.45 -12.55 -14.09
N GLY A 165 0.51 -13.84 -14.42
CA GLY A 165 0.80 -14.32 -15.78
C GLY A 165 2.28 -14.22 -16.18
N SER A 166 3.22 -13.87 -15.26
CA SER A 166 4.65 -13.93 -15.53
C SER A 166 5.17 -15.36 -15.43
N LYS A 167 6.34 -15.61 -16.06
CA LYS A 167 7.04 -16.89 -15.98
C LYS A 167 7.53 -17.27 -14.57
N ASP A 168 7.65 -16.26 -13.71
CA ASP A 168 8.15 -16.40 -12.35
C ASP A 168 7.02 -16.73 -11.36
N ALA A 169 5.77 -16.76 -11.82
CA ALA A 169 4.62 -17.19 -11.02
C ALA A 169 4.67 -18.71 -10.75
N LEU A 170 4.38 -19.11 -9.50
CA LEU A 170 4.29 -20.53 -9.14
C LEU A 170 3.17 -21.25 -9.90
N ASP A 171 2.07 -20.55 -10.15
CA ASP A 171 1.00 -20.98 -11.05
C ASP A 171 0.76 -19.89 -12.10
N PRO A 172 1.06 -20.15 -13.38
CA PRO A 172 0.83 -19.18 -14.47
C PRO A 172 -0.63 -18.77 -14.66
N LYS A 173 -1.58 -19.57 -14.14
CA LYS A 173 -3.02 -19.29 -14.20
C LYS A 173 -3.54 -18.60 -12.94
N ALA A 174 -2.71 -18.40 -11.94
CA ALA A 174 -3.10 -17.72 -10.71
C ALA A 174 -3.58 -16.29 -11.01
N THR A 175 -4.65 -15.89 -10.34
CA THR A 175 -5.19 -14.54 -10.43
C THR A 175 -4.91 -13.79 -9.12
N PRO A 176 -4.76 -12.46 -9.18
CA PRO A 176 -4.60 -11.64 -7.98
C PRO A 176 -5.73 -11.87 -6.97
N VAL A 177 -5.39 -11.80 -5.69
CA VAL A 177 -6.33 -12.05 -4.58
C VAL A 177 -7.38 -10.95 -4.46
N LEU A 178 -7.00 -9.71 -4.80
CA LEU A 178 -7.88 -8.54 -4.75
C LEU A 178 -8.34 -8.15 -6.15
N ALA A 179 -9.64 -8.08 -6.36
CA ALA A 179 -10.21 -7.52 -7.59
C ALA A 179 -10.13 -5.98 -7.60
N GLU A 180 -10.16 -5.36 -8.78
CA GLU A 180 -10.33 -3.90 -8.94
C GLU A 180 -11.79 -3.49 -8.68
N ASP A 181 -12.30 -3.79 -7.48
CA ASP A 181 -13.64 -3.41 -7.04
C ASP A 181 -13.63 -2.07 -6.28
N LYS A 182 -14.84 -1.52 -6.06
CA LYS A 182 -15.03 -0.25 -5.31
C LYS A 182 -14.31 -0.26 -3.97
N GLN A 183 -14.36 -1.36 -3.22
CA GLN A 183 -13.80 -1.46 -1.87
C GLN A 183 -12.27 -1.38 -1.91
N ASN A 184 -11.63 -2.21 -2.72
CA ASN A 184 -10.16 -2.28 -2.82
C ASN A 184 -9.59 -0.99 -3.42
N LEU A 185 -10.22 -0.44 -4.47
CA LEU A 185 -9.83 0.85 -5.05
C LEU A 185 -9.98 2.00 -4.03
N SER A 186 -11.01 1.97 -3.18
CA SER A 186 -11.18 3.00 -2.12
C SER A 186 -10.09 2.92 -1.06
N ILE A 187 -9.70 1.71 -0.64
CA ILE A 187 -8.60 1.52 0.31
C ILE A 187 -7.29 2.00 -0.30
N LEU A 188 -6.99 1.59 -1.55
CA LEU A 188 -5.77 1.96 -2.24
C LEU A 188 -5.65 3.48 -2.45
N ALA A 189 -6.72 4.11 -2.97
CA ALA A 189 -6.76 5.56 -3.18
C ALA A 189 -6.59 6.34 -1.86
N GLY A 190 -7.24 5.87 -0.79
CA GLY A 190 -7.09 6.45 0.56
C GLY A 190 -5.68 6.33 1.10
N ALA A 191 -5.04 5.17 0.92
CA ALA A 191 -3.67 4.91 1.36
C ALA A 191 -2.65 5.75 0.57
N LEU A 192 -2.74 5.79 -0.76
CA LEU A 192 -1.87 6.62 -1.61
C LEU A 192 -1.99 8.11 -1.28
N ARG A 193 -3.22 8.60 -1.08
CA ARG A 193 -3.45 9.99 -0.66
C ARG A 193 -2.81 10.28 0.69
N ALA A 194 -2.94 9.39 1.67
CA ALA A 194 -2.34 9.56 2.99
C ALA A 194 -0.81 9.46 2.93
N ALA A 195 -0.26 8.66 2.01
CA ALA A 195 1.17 8.54 1.73
C ALA A 195 1.75 9.73 0.95
N GLN A 196 0.92 10.71 0.55
CA GLN A 196 1.30 11.85 -0.31
C GLN A 196 1.70 11.45 -1.73
N GLU A 197 1.38 10.23 -2.16
CA GLU A 197 1.59 9.74 -3.53
C GLU A 197 0.47 10.23 -4.46
N ARG A 198 0.42 11.57 -4.67
CA ARG A 198 -0.73 12.26 -5.26
C ARG A 198 -1.02 11.81 -6.68
N LYS A 199 0.01 11.65 -7.53
CA LYS A 199 -0.16 11.22 -8.94
C LYS A 199 -0.76 9.83 -9.00
N ALA A 200 -0.18 8.87 -8.26
CA ALA A 200 -0.71 7.52 -8.20
C ALA A 200 -2.12 7.48 -7.59
N ALA A 201 -2.43 8.33 -6.61
CA ALA A 201 -3.77 8.45 -6.05
C ALA A 201 -4.79 8.94 -7.09
N ILE A 202 -4.42 9.91 -7.94
CA ILE A 202 -5.29 10.41 -9.02
C ILE A 202 -5.67 9.28 -9.98
N ASP A 203 -4.70 8.49 -10.44
CA ASP A 203 -4.94 7.36 -11.35
C ASP A 203 -5.91 6.33 -10.74
N VAL A 204 -5.76 6.04 -9.44
CA VAL A 204 -6.66 5.12 -8.74
C VAL A 204 -8.03 5.73 -8.52
N PHE A 205 -8.13 7.03 -8.20
CA PHE A 205 -9.42 7.72 -8.12
C PHE A 205 -10.15 7.76 -9.46
N GLU A 206 -9.42 7.86 -10.57
CA GLU A 206 -10.03 7.77 -11.91
C GLU A 206 -10.69 6.41 -12.14
N LYS A 207 -10.01 5.31 -11.77
CA LYS A 207 -10.59 3.96 -11.81
C LYS A 207 -11.80 3.85 -10.86
N LEU A 208 -11.67 4.37 -9.65
CA LEU A 208 -12.75 4.37 -8.65
C LEU A 208 -13.99 5.14 -9.15
N ALA A 209 -13.79 6.27 -9.83
CA ALA A 209 -14.87 7.06 -10.40
C ALA A 209 -15.69 6.30 -11.46
N LYS A 210 -15.09 5.32 -12.14
CA LYS A 210 -15.79 4.48 -13.15
C LYS A 210 -16.68 3.42 -12.49
N VAL A 211 -16.32 2.94 -11.29
CA VAL A 211 -17.04 1.86 -10.59
C VAL A 211 -17.96 2.35 -9.47
N THR A 212 -17.97 3.65 -9.18
CA THR A 212 -18.88 4.27 -8.18
C THR A 212 -20.01 5.03 -8.85
N ASN A 213 -21.15 5.15 -8.17
CA ASN A 213 -22.32 5.92 -8.64
C ASN A 213 -22.38 7.34 -8.02
N ASP A 214 -21.37 7.72 -7.24
CA ASP A 214 -21.26 9.04 -6.61
C ASP A 214 -20.11 9.85 -7.22
N GLY A 215 -20.08 11.14 -6.94
CA GLY A 215 -19.07 12.06 -7.43
C GLY A 215 -17.84 12.18 -6.51
N GLU A 216 -17.77 11.47 -5.39
CA GLU A 216 -16.73 11.65 -4.36
C GLU A 216 -15.31 11.42 -4.89
N ALA A 217 -15.13 10.43 -5.77
CA ALA A 217 -13.82 10.16 -6.39
C ALA A 217 -13.34 11.35 -7.24
N PHE A 218 -14.25 11.96 -8.03
CA PHE A 218 -13.92 13.17 -8.82
C PHE A 218 -13.59 14.36 -7.94
N ILE A 219 -14.29 14.54 -6.81
CA ILE A 219 -13.98 15.61 -5.85
C ILE A 219 -12.60 15.37 -5.22
N ALA A 220 -12.27 14.12 -4.88
CA ALA A 220 -10.94 13.78 -4.36
C ALA A 220 -9.83 14.08 -5.39
N MET A 221 -10.04 13.72 -6.67
CA MET A 221 -9.14 14.08 -7.77
C MET A 221 -8.96 15.59 -7.90
N GLY A 222 -10.06 16.34 -7.88
CA GLY A 222 -10.03 17.80 -7.99
C GLY A 222 -9.22 18.45 -6.87
N ASN A 223 -9.37 17.96 -5.63
CA ASN A 223 -8.59 18.44 -4.50
C ASN A 223 -7.09 18.11 -4.65
N LEU A 224 -6.74 16.95 -5.21
CA LEU A 224 -5.35 16.58 -5.48
C LEU A 224 -4.75 17.43 -6.61
N TYR A 225 -5.47 17.65 -7.70
CA TYR A 225 -5.05 18.55 -8.77
C TYR A 225 -4.84 19.98 -8.26
N TYR A 226 -5.70 20.46 -7.37
CA TYR A 226 -5.53 21.78 -6.73
C TYR A 226 -4.24 21.86 -5.92
N GLN A 227 -3.89 20.80 -5.18
CA GLN A 227 -2.65 20.69 -4.40
C GLN A 227 -1.38 20.58 -5.27
N GLU A 228 -1.51 20.11 -6.51
CA GLU A 228 -0.43 20.02 -7.50
C GLU A 228 -0.34 21.28 -8.40
N ASP A 229 -1.10 22.32 -8.07
CA ASP A 229 -1.19 23.57 -8.85
C ASP A 229 -1.74 23.38 -10.29
N GLU A 230 -2.41 22.23 -10.53
CA GLU A 230 -3.09 21.96 -11.80
C GLU A 230 -4.54 22.46 -11.77
N ILE A 231 -4.68 23.80 -11.71
CA ILE A 231 -5.95 24.45 -11.34
C ILE A 231 -7.08 24.15 -12.34
N GLU A 232 -6.83 24.17 -13.65
CA GLU A 232 -7.85 23.84 -14.67
C GLU A 232 -8.34 22.40 -14.54
N LYS A 233 -7.44 21.43 -14.29
CA LYS A 233 -7.83 20.02 -14.07
C LYS A 233 -8.62 19.86 -12.79
N SER A 234 -8.29 20.64 -11.77
CA SER A 234 -9.06 20.69 -10.52
C SER A 234 -10.51 21.11 -10.78
N ILE A 235 -10.69 22.22 -11.51
CA ILE A 235 -12.02 22.74 -11.88
C ILE A 235 -12.82 21.68 -12.65
N ASP A 236 -12.22 21.08 -13.66
CA ASP A 236 -12.86 20.03 -14.47
C ASP A 236 -13.28 18.82 -13.63
N ALA A 237 -12.39 18.33 -12.77
CA ALA A 237 -12.68 17.19 -11.94
C ALA A 237 -13.79 17.48 -10.92
N ILE A 238 -13.75 18.64 -10.24
CA ILE A 238 -14.79 19.03 -9.29
C ILE A 238 -16.15 19.20 -9.98
N ASN A 239 -16.18 19.81 -11.16
CA ASN A 239 -17.42 19.97 -11.93
C ASN A 239 -18.02 18.60 -12.33
N LYS A 240 -17.18 17.64 -12.76
CA LYS A 240 -17.62 16.25 -13.00
C LYS A 240 -18.21 15.62 -11.75
N GLY A 241 -17.58 15.82 -10.59
CA GLY A 241 -18.07 15.31 -9.30
C GLY A 241 -19.39 15.92 -8.89
N LEU A 242 -19.53 17.25 -8.99
CA LEU A 242 -20.78 17.96 -8.67
C LEU A 242 -21.92 17.54 -9.63
N LYS A 243 -21.61 17.35 -10.92
CA LYS A 243 -22.58 16.88 -11.93
C LYS A 243 -23.02 15.44 -11.66
N LYS A 244 -22.11 14.57 -11.26
CA LYS A 244 -22.43 13.17 -10.93
C LYS A 244 -23.28 13.06 -9.66
N GLY A 245 -23.10 13.98 -8.72
CA GLY A 245 -23.93 14.12 -7.53
C GLY A 245 -23.66 13.06 -6.47
N ASN A 246 -24.65 12.83 -5.61
CA ASN A 246 -24.58 11.89 -4.46
C ASN A 246 -23.37 12.16 -3.53
N LEU A 247 -23.05 13.45 -3.34
CA LEU A 247 -21.93 13.89 -2.51
C LEU A 247 -22.36 13.99 -1.05
N LYS A 248 -21.51 13.53 -0.14
CA LYS A 248 -21.71 13.69 1.31
C LYS A 248 -21.68 15.16 1.73
N ASN A 249 -20.85 15.96 1.09
CA ASN A 249 -20.62 17.36 1.44
C ASN A 249 -20.38 18.22 0.18
N PRO A 250 -21.41 18.51 -0.61
CA PRO A 250 -21.24 19.29 -1.84
C PRO A 250 -20.68 20.70 -1.60
N GLY A 251 -20.98 21.30 -0.43
CA GLY A 251 -20.48 22.62 -0.09
C GLY A 251 -18.95 22.71 0.05
N PHE A 252 -18.27 21.65 0.49
CA PHE A 252 -16.81 21.63 0.48
C PHE A 252 -16.25 21.57 -0.94
N ALA A 253 -16.86 20.78 -1.81
CA ALA A 253 -16.46 20.74 -3.23
C ALA A 253 -16.66 22.12 -3.91
N GLN A 254 -17.75 22.80 -3.60
CA GLN A 254 -18.02 24.17 -4.07
C GLN A 254 -16.99 25.16 -3.53
N LEU A 255 -16.55 25.05 -2.26
CA LEU A 255 -15.50 25.91 -1.72
C LEU A 255 -14.19 25.73 -2.50
N THR A 256 -13.73 24.50 -2.71
CA THR A 256 -12.51 24.26 -3.49
C THR A 256 -12.66 24.74 -4.95
N LEU A 257 -13.81 24.52 -5.57
CA LEU A 257 -14.09 25.02 -6.92
C LEU A 257 -14.00 26.55 -6.99
N GLY A 258 -14.61 27.24 -6.03
CA GLY A 258 -14.57 28.70 -5.93
C GLY A 258 -13.14 29.21 -5.74
N GLN A 259 -12.33 28.54 -4.92
CA GLN A 259 -10.92 28.86 -4.73
C GLN A 259 -10.12 28.68 -6.01
N ALA A 260 -10.32 27.56 -6.72
CA ALA A 260 -9.67 27.29 -8.00
C ALA A 260 -10.02 28.35 -9.08
N LEU A 261 -11.28 28.74 -9.15
CA LEU A 261 -11.73 29.81 -10.05
C LEU A 261 -11.14 31.17 -9.66
N PHE A 262 -11.02 31.44 -8.37
CA PHE A 262 -10.39 32.66 -7.85
C PHE A 262 -8.91 32.75 -8.24
N GLU A 263 -8.15 31.67 -8.13
CA GLU A 263 -6.72 31.61 -8.54
C GLU A 263 -6.54 31.97 -10.04
N LEU A 264 -7.48 31.56 -10.89
CA LEU A 264 -7.50 31.92 -12.30
C LEU A 264 -8.10 33.32 -12.57
N GLN A 265 -8.36 34.12 -11.54
CA GLN A 265 -8.99 35.46 -11.64
C GLN A 265 -10.39 35.43 -12.29
N ARG A 266 -11.06 34.27 -12.31
CA ARG A 266 -12.45 34.10 -12.79
C ARG A 266 -13.43 34.52 -11.68
N PHE A 267 -13.32 35.80 -11.26
CA PHE A 267 -13.98 36.29 -10.04
C PHE A 267 -15.50 36.19 -10.06
N ASP A 268 -16.14 36.41 -11.19
CA ASP A 268 -17.60 36.33 -11.31
C ASP A 268 -18.09 34.91 -11.10
N GLU A 269 -17.41 33.93 -11.72
CA GLU A 269 -17.74 32.51 -11.53
C GLU A 269 -17.42 32.04 -10.11
N ALA A 270 -16.30 32.48 -9.54
CA ALA A 270 -15.95 32.18 -8.15
C ALA A 270 -17.03 32.68 -7.18
N ARG A 271 -17.54 33.91 -7.39
CA ARG A 271 -18.62 34.50 -6.59
C ARG A 271 -19.89 33.66 -6.65
N ASP A 272 -20.29 33.22 -7.86
CA ASP A 272 -21.47 32.37 -8.04
C ASP A 272 -21.34 31.06 -7.28
N ILE A 273 -20.17 30.43 -7.32
CA ILE A 273 -19.90 29.18 -6.63
C ILE A 273 -19.84 29.38 -5.11
N PHE A 274 -19.19 30.43 -4.61
CA PHE A 274 -19.18 30.73 -3.18
C PHE A 274 -20.57 31.09 -2.66
N THR A 275 -21.42 31.74 -3.47
CA THR A 275 -22.83 31.99 -3.12
C THR A 275 -23.58 30.69 -2.92
N LYS A 276 -23.41 29.69 -3.83
CA LYS A 276 -23.99 28.35 -3.66
C LYS A 276 -23.45 27.66 -2.40
N ALA A 277 -22.14 27.74 -2.15
CA ALA A 277 -21.51 27.17 -0.95
C ALA A 277 -22.03 27.82 0.36
N SER A 278 -22.39 29.11 0.34
CA SER A 278 -22.93 29.84 1.48
C SER A 278 -24.30 29.35 1.92
N ALA A 279 -25.03 28.63 1.06
CA ALA A 279 -26.30 27.96 1.37
C ALA A 279 -26.13 26.57 1.98
N SER A 280 -24.89 26.11 2.21
CA SER A 280 -24.58 24.80 2.82
C SER A 280 -25.25 24.62 4.19
N LYS A 281 -25.63 23.38 4.50
CA LYS A 281 -26.14 23.03 5.86
C LYS A 281 -25.03 23.08 6.92
N LYS A 282 -23.74 23.00 6.54
CA LYS A 282 -22.61 23.03 7.46
C LYS A 282 -22.17 24.48 7.75
N ASP A 283 -22.20 24.89 9.00
CA ASP A 283 -21.87 26.25 9.41
C ASP A 283 -20.41 26.64 9.10
N SER A 284 -19.46 25.68 9.19
CA SER A 284 -18.08 25.92 8.80
C SER A 284 -17.94 26.32 7.32
N VAL A 285 -18.63 25.58 6.43
CA VAL A 285 -18.66 25.88 4.99
C VAL A 285 -19.29 27.23 4.72
N LYS A 286 -20.43 27.50 5.36
CA LYS A 286 -21.18 28.76 5.26
C LYS A 286 -20.31 29.96 5.63
N LYS A 287 -19.57 29.84 6.74
CA LYS A 287 -18.67 30.88 7.27
C LYS A 287 -17.51 31.14 6.30
N SER A 288 -16.87 30.05 5.83
CA SER A 288 -15.78 30.14 4.86
C SER A 288 -16.24 30.74 3.52
N ALA A 289 -17.39 30.30 3.00
CA ALA A 289 -17.92 30.81 1.74
C ALA A 289 -18.21 32.33 1.79
N ARG A 290 -18.80 32.82 2.90
CA ARG A 290 -19.03 34.27 3.08
C ARG A 290 -17.74 35.06 3.19
N ALA A 291 -16.70 34.51 3.84
CA ALA A 291 -15.41 35.15 3.90
C ALA A 291 -14.77 35.24 2.50
N TRP A 292 -14.84 34.15 1.73
CA TRP A 292 -14.34 34.12 0.35
C TRP A 292 -15.11 35.07 -0.58
N LEU A 293 -16.43 35.20 -0.43
CA LEU A 293 -17.23 36.18 -1.20
C LEU A 293 -16.66 37.59 -1.01
N LYS A 294 -16.53 38.01 0.25
CA LYS A 294 -15.99 39.34 0.56
C LYS A 294 -14.57 39.53 0.02
N TYR A 295 -13.74 38.51 0.13
CA TYR A 295 -12.35 38.55 -0.38
C TYR A 295 -12.32 38.67 -1.89
N THR A 296 -13.17 37.90 -2.58
CA THR A 296 -13.29 37.92 -4.06
C THR A 296 -13.73 39.30 -4.59
N ASP A 297 -14.72 39.93 -3.92
CA ASP A 297 -15.18 41.29 -4.32
C ASP A 297 -14.06 42.32 -4.16
N ASN A 298 -13.35 42.28 -3.04
CA ASN A 298 -12.23 43.23 -2.81
C ASN A 298 -11.09 43.02 -3.81
N GLU A 299 -10.75 41.76 -4.10
CA GLU A 299 -9.66 41.46 -5.02
C GLU A 299 -9.99 41.78 -6.47
N GLN A 300 -11.23 41.55 -6.90
CA GLN A 300 -11.71 41.97 -8.22
C GLN A 300 -11.61 43.49 -8.40
N GLU A 301 -12.04 44.26 -7.39
CA GLU A 301 -11.91 45.73 -7.40
C GLU A 301 -10.45 46.17 -7.44
N ARG A 302 -9.58 45.51 -6.63
CA ARG A 302 -8.15 45.79 -6.63
C ARG A 302 -7.51 45.58 -8.01
N VAL A 303 -7.81 44.43 -8.66
CA VAL A 303 -7.30 44.10 -10.01
C VAL A 303 -7.80 45.08 -11.04
N LYS A 304 -9.09 45.45 -10.99
CA LYS A 304 -9.68 46.46 -11.87
C LYS A 304 -8.96 47.80 -11.75
N ASN A 305 -8.74 48.27 -10.53
CA ASN A 305 -8.04 49.55 -10.28
C ASN A 305 -6.58 49.51 -10.73
N LEU A 306 -5.89 48.37 -10.59
CA LEU A 306 -4.53 48.20 -11.13
C LEU A 306 -4.47 48.26 -12.64
N ASN A 307 -5.44 47.65 -13.33
CA ASN A 307 -5.51 47.70 -14.81
C ASN A 307 -5.78 49.11 -15.31
N ILE A 308 -6.70 49.85 -14.71
CA ILE A 308 -6.96 51.26 -15.05
C ILE A 308 -5.69 52.11 -14.90
N ARG A 309 -4.92 51.90 -13.82
CA ARG A 309 -3.65 52.62 -13.62
C ARG A 309 -2.61 52.28 -14.70
N ARG A 310 -2.50 50.99 -15.04
CA ARG A 310 -1.57 50.53 -16.10
C ARG A 310 -1.90 51.17 -17.45
N GLU A 311 -3.19 51.18 -17.82
CA GLU A 311 -3.66 51.80 -19.07
C GLU A 311 -3.45 53.33 -19.10
N SER A 312 -3.45 54.00 -17.92
CA SER A 312 -3.19 55.43 -17.84
C SER A 312 -1.71 55.83 -17.93
N ILE A 313 -0.79 54.86 -17.84
CA ILE A 313 0.66 55.09 -17.86
C ILE A 313 1.26 54.63 -19.23
N SER A 314 0.57 53.78 -19.95
CA SER A 314 0.93 53.33 -21.30
C SER A 314 0.47 54.32 -22.38
#